data_97a57f0e73267bb571a73d6f06354d76
#
_entry.id   97a57f0e73267bb571a73d6f06354d76
#
_cell.length_a   1.000
_cell.length_b   1.000
_cell.length_c   1.000
_cell.angle_alpha   90.00
_cell.angle_beta   90.00
_cell.angle_gamma   90.00
#
_symmetry.space_group_name_H-M   'P 1'
#
loop_
_entity.id
_entity.type
_entity.pdbx_description
1 polymer ?
#
loop_
_entity_poly.entity_id
_entity_poly.type
_entity_poly.pdbx_seq_one_letter_code
_entity_poly.pdbx_strand_id
1 'polypeptide(L)'
;SIGIKMIKINRIKLFVNDNLKSKKIADIVKSKLKDNGFKIVTKNYDLGIAIGGDGSFLRMVKDSSFDSKCYYIGINTGTLGFAQEISFDEIDTFIKKLTLGELKCDKIGIGEIEVETKDDTFKHFTLNEIVLREQELNTAKFRVLINDELLENYVGDGLLVSTSFGSTAYNLNFGGSIVYNTFHTLQLTPIAPLNSKSYRSLLNSLIVPS
;
A
#
# COMPACT_ATOMS: atom_id res chain seq x y z
N SER A 1 -10.30 -25.36 -0.85
CA SER A 1 -8.84 -25.53 -0.70
C SER A 1 -8.13 -24.71 -1.76
N ILE A 2 -7.52 -23.60 -1.34
CA ILE A 2 -6.68 -22.80 -2.22
C ILE A 2 -5.39 -23.59 -2.38
N GLY A 3 -5.20 -24.18 -3.56
CA GLY A 3 -3.98 -24.91 -3.87
C GLY A 3 -2.77 -24.00 -3.72
N ILE A 4 -1.75 -24.44 -3.00
CA ILE A 4 -0.46 -23.76 -2.89
C ILE A 4 0.14 -23.75 -4.29
N LYS A 5 0.00 -22.62 -4.98
CA LYS A 5 0.65 -22.42 -6.27
C LYS A 5 2.13 -22.20 -5.97
N MET A 6 2.98 -23.15 -6.34
CA MET A 6 4.43 -22.98 -6.27
C MET A 6 4.83 -21.77 -7.10
N ILE A 7 5.37 -20.75 -6.45
CA ILE A 7 5.80 -19.52 -7.10
C ILE A 7 7.22 -19.75 -7.61
N LYS A 8 7.39 -19.69 -8.92
CA LYS A 8 8.71 -19.80 -9.54
C LYS A 8 9.35 -18.40 -9.63
N ILE A 9 10.23 -18.10 -8.70
CA ILE A 9 11.04 -16.87 -8.70
C ILE A 9 12.44 -17.24 -9.19
N ASN A 10 12.99 -16.40 -10.08
CA ASN A 10 14.33 -16.56 -10.61
C ASN A 10 15.10 -15.24 -10.63
N ARG A 11 14.41 -14.14 -10.94
CA ARG A 11 14.99 -12.80 -11.09
C ARG A 11 14.45 -11.90 -10.00
N ILE A 12 15.35 -11.27 -9.27
CA ILE A 12 15.02 -10.45 -8.11
C ILE A 12 15.59 -9.04 -8.29
N LYS A 13 14.79 -8.03 -8.00
CA LYS A 13 15.25 -6.64 -7.89
C LYS A 13 15.21 -6.19 -6.45
N LEU A 14 16.30 -5.59 -5.98
CA LEU A 14 16.37 -4.98 -4.66
C LEU A 14 16.09 -3.48 -4.78
N PHE A 15 15.18 -3.00 -3.95
CA PHE A 15 14.84 -1.58 -3.77
C PHE A 15 15.32 -1.16 -2.37
N VAL A 16 16.45 -0.46 -2.33
CA VAL A 16 17.17 -0.19 -1.09
C VAL A 16 16.97 1.25 -0.67
N ASN A 17 16.62 1.47 0.59
CA ASN A 17 16.57 2.81 1.15
C ASN A 17 17.98 3.41 1.23
N ASP A 18 18.10 4.71 0.97
CA ASP A 18 19.37 5.42 0.95
C ASP A 18 19.91 5.75 2.35
N ASN A 19 20.07 4.73 3.20
CA ASN A 19 20.72 4.85 4.49
C ASN A 19 21.73 3.71 4.69
N LEU A 20 22.72 3.93 5.53
CA LEU A 20 23.83 3.00 5.75
C LEU A 20 23.35 1.62 6.24
N LYS A 21 22.33 1.57 7.11
CA LYS A 21 21.81 0.31 7.65
C LYS A 21 21.17 -0.53 6.56
N SER A 22 20.30 0.08 5.75
CA SER A 22 19.62 -0.61 4.64
C SER A 22 20.63 -1.08 3.58
N LYS A 23 21.65 -0.29 3.27
CA LYS A 23 22.71 -0.68 2.33
C LYS A 23 23.49 -1.90 2.83
N LYS A 24 23.89 -1.94 4.11
CA LYS A 24 24.56 -3.10 4.71
C LYS A 24 23.70 -4.36 4.66
N ILE A 25 22.43 -4.24 4.99
CA ILE A 25 21.49 -5.37 4.93
C ILE A 25 21.29 -5.82 3.48
N ALA A 26 21.21 -4.89 2.54
CA ALA A 26 21.10 -5.20 1.11
C ALA A 26 22.28 -6.00 0.58
N ASP A 27 23.48 -5.69 1.00
CA ASP A 27 24.69 -6.45 0.61
C ASP A 27 24.62 -7.89 1.13
N ILE A 28 24.18 -8.09 2.38
CA ILE A 28 23.98 -9.42 2.97
C ILE A 28 22.91 -10.20 2.19
N VAL A 29 21.76 -9.60 1.96
CA VAL A 29 20.64 -10.21 1.22
C VAL A 29 21.07 -10.58 -0.20
N LYS A 30 21.77 -9.67 -0.88
CA LYS A 30 22.25 -9.86 -2.24
C LYS A 30 23.23 -11.05 -2.33
N SER A 31 24.17 -11.17 -1.39
CA SER A 31 25.09 -12.30 -1.34
C SER A 31 24.32 -13.61 -1.16
N LYS A 32 23.47 -13.69 -0.13
CA LYS A 32 22.70 -14.89 0.19
C LYS A 32 21.78 -15.33 -0.97
N LEU A 33 21.15 -14.39 -1.66
CA LEU A 33 20.32 -14.68 -2.83
C LEU A 33 21.14 -15.27 -3.98
N LYS A 34 22.32 -14.70 -4.26
CA LYS A 34 23.21 -15.22 -5.31
C LYS A 34 23.72 -16.61 -4.97
N ASP A 35 24.11 -16.85 -3.72
CA ASP A 35 24.60 -18.14 -3.23
C ASP A 35 23.52 -19.25 -3.36
N ASN A 36 22.24 -18.86 -3.37
CA ASN A 36 21.09 -19.74 -3.59
C ASN A 36 20.59 -19.75 -5.04
N GLY A 37 21.35 -19.21 -5.98
CA GLY A 37 21.10 -19.32 -7.43
C GLY A 37 20.15 -18.28 -8.02
N PHE A 38 19.74 -17.27 -7.26
CA PHE A 38 18.88 -16.18 -7.77
C PHE A 38 19.69 -15.14 -8.56
N LYS A 39 19.08 -14.62 -9.62
CA LYS A 39 19.65 -13.55 -10.43
C LYS A 39 19.20 -12.19 -9.91
N ILE A 40 20.17 -11.34 -9.53
CA ILE A 40 19.86 -9.95 -9.17
C ILE A 40 19.88 -9.11 -10.44
N VAL A 41 18.74 -8.46 -10.71
CA VAL A 41 18.51 -7.69 -11.94
C VAL A 41 18.00 -6.28 -11.62
N THR A 42 18.05 -5.38 -12.60
CA THR A 42 17.50 -4.02 -12.48
C THR A 42 16.15 -3.86 -13.18
N LYS A 43 15.84 -4.75 -14.12
CA LYS A 43 14.58 -4.76 -14.92
C LYS A 43 14.11 -6.19 -15.12
N ASN A 44 12.84 -6.35 -15.48
CA ASN A 44 12.24 -7.65 -15.79
C ASN A 44 12.44 -8.70 -14.68
N TYR A 45 12.06 -8.36 -13.48
CA TYR A 45 12.16 -9.20 -12.29
C TYR A 45 10.82 -9.91 -11.99
N ASP A 46 10.91 -11.02 -11.28
CA ASP A 46 9.77 -11.79 -10.81
C ASP A 46 9.35 -11.39 -9.39
N LEU A 47 10.35 -10.93 -8.60
CA LEU A 47 10.17 -10.48 -7.21
C LEU A 47 10.91 -9.17 -6.96
N GLY A 48 10.20 -8.18 -6.43
CA GLY A 48 10.77 -6.98 -5.85
C GLY A 48 10.95 -7.14 -4.34
N ILE A 49 12.12 -6.83 -3.82
CA ILE A 49 12.40 -6.82 -2.38
C ILE A 49 12.75 -5.40 -1.96
N ALA A 50 11.89 -4.78 -1.15
CA ALA A 50 12.18 -3.49 -0.52
C ALA A 50 12.99 -3.71 0.75
N ILE A 51 14.09 -2.99 0.91
CA ILE A 51 14.94 -3.02 2.10
C ILE A 51 14.93 -1.64 2.75
N GLY A 52 14.18 -1.52 3.85
CA GLY A 52 13.93 -0.23 4.50
C GLY A 52 12.72 -0.27 5.43
N GLY A 53 11.95 0.81 5.51
CA GLY A 53 10.67 0.90 6.20
C GLY A 53 9.49 0.87 5.21
N ASP A 54 8.26 1.07 5.72
CA ASP A 54 7.02 1.04 4.92
C ASP A 54 7.06 1.96 3.69
N GLY A 55 7.64 3.15 3.82
CA GLY A 55 7.82 4.06 2.70
C GLY A 55 8.67 3.48 1.56
N SER A 56 9.62 2.58 1.87
CA SER A 56 10.43 1.90 0.84
C SER A 56 9.61 0.86 0.09
N PHE A 57 8.72 0.16 0.78
CA PHE A 57 7.78 -0.78 0.16
C PHE A 57 6.82 -0.07 -0.79
N LEU A 58 6.19 1.02 -0.32
CA LEU A 58 5.28 1.83 -1.15
C LEU A 58 5.97 2.38 -2.40
N ARG A 59 7.20 2.88 -2.25
CA ARG A 59 8.00 3.37 -3.38
C ARG A 59 8.31 2.26 -4.37
N MET A 60 8.70 1.07 -3.90
CA MET A 60 8.94 -0.09 -4.75
C MET A 60 7.72 -0.42 -5.62
N VAL A 61 6.54 -0.52 -5.02
CA VAL A 61 5.30 -0.84 -5.74
C VAL A 61 4.97 0.25 -6.77
N LYS A 62 5.12 1.52 -6.39
CA LYS A 62 4.92 2.67 -7.29
C LYS A 62 5.91 2.68 -8.46
N ASP A 63 7.21 2.50 -8.18
CA ASP A 63 8.27 2.47 -9.19
C ASP A 63 8.14 1.26 -10.14
N SER A 64 7.43 0.23 -9.71
CA SER A 64 7.06 -0.93 -10.51
C SER A 64 5.77 -0.71 -11.31
N SER A 65 5.19 0.49 -11.27
CA SER A 65 3.91 0.83 -11.91
C SER A 65 2.78 -0.11 -11.49
N PHE A 66 2.77 -0.57 -10.26
CA PHE A 66 1.78 -1.51 -9.70
C PHE A 66 1.64 -2.81 -10.52
N ASP A 67 2.74 -3.31 -11.07
CA ASP A 67 2.72 -4.51 -11.94
C ASP A 67 2.25 -5.75 -11.16
N SER A 68 1.06 -6.22 -11.49
CA SER A 68 0.44 -7.40 -10.87
C SER A 68 1.07 -8.74 -11.27
N LYS A 69 2.02 -8.74 -12.20
CA LYS A 69 2.77 -9.94 -12.60
C LYS A 69 3.98 -10.19 -11.71
N CYS A 70 4.40 -9.18 -10.95
CA CYS A 70 5.50 -9.27 -10.01
C CYS A 70 4.99 -9.57 -8.60
N TYR A 71 5.83 -10.20 -7.80
CA TYR A 71 5.64 -10.34 -6.37
C TYR A 71 6.44 -9.27 -5.63
N TYR A 72 5.97 -8.89 -4.45
CA TYR A 72 6.57 -7.82 -3.64
C TYR A 72 6.69 -8.27 -2.19
N ILE A 73 7.84 -7.99 -1.56
CA ILE A 73 8.05 -8.25 -0.14
C ILE A 73 8.95 -7.16 0.45
N GLY A 74 8.79 -6.90 1.74
CA GLY A 74 9.60 -5.94 2.47
C GLY A 74 10.46 -6.58 3.54
N ILE A 75 11.72 -6.16 3.62
CA ILE A 75 12.65 -6.47 4.70
C ILE A 75 12.82 -5.21 5.55
N ASN A 76 12.39 -5.30 6.81
CA ASN A 76 12.43 -4.20 7.76
C ASN A 76 13.87 -3.95 8.25
N THR A 77 14.29 -2.69 8.20
CA THR A 77 15.60 -2.26 8.72
C THR A 77 15.48 -1.31 9.92
N GLY A 78 14.25 -1.01 10.37
CA GLY A 78 13.95 -0.07 11.44
C GLY A 78 12.97 -0.63 12.48
N THR A 79 12.09 0.24 12.98
CA THR A 79 10.92 -0.16 13.77
C THR A 79 9.95 -0.94 12.90
N LEU A 80 9.31 -1.95 13.48
CA LEU A 80 8.34 -2.79 12.79
C LEU A 80 7.23 -1.93 12.18
N GLY A 81 7.07 -2.01 10.87
CA GLY A 81 5.99 -1.39 10.12
C GLY A 81 4.90 -2.41 9.77
N PHE A 82 3.83 -1.95 9.15
CA PHE A 82 2.72 -2.82 8.74
C PHE A 82 2.93 -3.46 7.36
N ALA A 83 3.75 -2.84 6.50
CA ALA A 83 4.02 -3.29 5.14
C ALA A 83 5.28 -4.16 5.01
N GLN A 84 6.10 -4.25 6.06
CA GLN A 84 7.36 -4.98 6.07
C GLN A 84 7.18 -6.28 6.84
N GLU A 85 7.26 -7.40 6.13
CA GLU A 85 6.92 -8.72 6.67
C GLU A 85 8.13 -9.49 7.24
N ILE A 86 9.36 -9.13 6.79
CA ILE A 86 10.59 -9.85 7.14
C ILE A 86 11.46 -8.98 8.04
N SER A 87 11.77 -9.45 9.23
CA SER A 87 12.80 -8.87 10.10
C SER A 87 14.19 -9.35 9.69
N PHE A 88 15.23 -8.67 10.20
CA PHE A 88 16.62 -9.04 9.89
C PHE A 88 16.93 -10.51 10.26
N ASP A 89 16.43 -10.96 11.40
CA ASP A 89 16.66 -12.31 11.93
C ASP A 89 15.94 -13.40 11.12
N GLU A 90 14.94 -13.02 10.32
CA GLU A 90 14.16 -13.94 9.49
C GLU A 90 14.68 -14.09 8.06
N ILE A 91 15.72 -13.34 7.66
CA ILE A 91 16.26 -13.34 6.28
C ILE A 91 16.63 -14.76 5.83
N ASP A 92 17.32 -15.54 6.66
CA ASP A 92 17.75 -16.88 6.30
C ASP A 92 16.55 -17.84 6.12
N THR A 93 15.56 -17.73 6.99
CA THR A 93 14.31 -18.48 6.87
C THR A 93 13.55 -18.10 5.61
N PHE A 94 13.48 -16.82 5.31
CA PHE A 94 12.85 -16.30 4.09
C PHE A 94 13.53 -16.85 2.83
N ILE A 95 14.87 -16.75 2.73
CA ILE A 95 15.61 -17.22 1.57
C ILE A 95 15.46 -18.75 1.40
N LYS A 96 15.47 -19.50 2.49
CA LYS A 96 15.21 -20.94 2.47
C LYS A 96 13.82 -21.26 1.89
N LYS A 97 12.77 -20.60 2.40
CA LYS A 97 11.39 -20.77 1.88
C LYS A 97 11.27 -20.34 0.42
N LEU A 98 11.94 -19.25 0.04
CA LEU A 98 11.97 -18.77 -1.33
C LEU A 98 12.60 -19.82 -2.28
N THR A 99 13.73 -20.40 -1.87
CA THR A 99 14.45 -21.45 -2.63
C THR A 99 13.59 -22.72 -2.79
N LEU A 100 12.83 -23.07 -1.76
CA LEU A 100 11.94 -24.24 -1.78
C LEU A 100 10.61 -23.97 -2.49
N GLY A 101 10.31 -22.72 -2.86
CA GLY A 101 9.02 -22.32 -3.43
C GLY A 101 7.85 -22.39 -2.42
N GLU A 102 8.14 -22.34 -1.13
CA GLU A 102 7.16 -22.49 -0.02
C GLU A 102 6.56 -21.17 0.46
N LEU A 103 6.81 -20.07 -0.24
CA LEU A 103 6.23 -18.78 0.13
C LEU A 103 4.73 -18.75 -0.20
N LYS A 104 3.97 -18.22 0.76
CA LYS A 104 2.57 -17.87 0.54
C LYS A 104 2.50 -16.42 0.10
N CYS A 105 1.59 -16.12 -0.82
CA CYS A 105 1.37 -14.77 -1.31
C CYS A 105 -0.10 -14.39 -1.16
N ASP A 106 -0.31 -13.22 -0.60
CA ASP A 106 -1.62 -12.60 -0.54
C ASP A 106 -1.85 -11.69 -1.76
N LYS A 107 -3.09 -11.61 -2.19
CA LYS A 107 -3.52 -10.62 -3.18
C LYS A 107 -4.00 -9.39 -2.43
N ILE A 108 -3.33 -8.28 -2.69
CA ILE A 108 -3.66 -6.99 -2.09
C ILE A 108 -4.37 -6.13 -3.15
N GLY A 109 -5.53 -5.58 -2.77
CA GLY A 109 -6.24 -4.62 -3.60
C GLY A 109 -5.49 -3.29 -3.67
N ILE A 110 -5.47 -2.68 -4.85
CA ILE A 110 -5.00 -1.30 -5.05
C ILE A 110 -6.18 -0.40 -5.38
N GLY A 111 -6.13 0.85 -4.94
CA GLY A 111 -7.11 1.86 -5.32
C GLY A 111 -6.80 2.40 -6.72
N GLU A 112 -7.75 2.31 -7.64
CA GLU A 112 -7.74 3.06 -8.90
C GLU A 112 -8.55 4.34 -8.73
N ILE A 113 -7.95 5.45 -9.12
CA ILE A 113 -8.54 6.78 -8.98
C ILE A 113 -8.61 7.42 -10.35
N GLU A 114 -9.79 7.83 -10.75
CA GLU A 114 -9.98 8.67 -11.91
C GLU A 114 -10.41 10.06 -11.45
N VAL A 115 -9.67 11.06 -11.88
CA VAL A 115 -9.97 12.48 -11.60
C VAL A 115 -10.33 13.14 -12.91
N GLU A 116 -11.58 13.54 -13.02
CA GLU A 116 -12.10 14.27 -14.16
C GLU A 116 -12.20 15.76 -13.81
N THR A 117 -11.61 16.60 -14.64
CA THR A 117 -11.68 18.07 -14.55
C THR A 117 -12.38 18.60 -15.79
N LYS A 118 -12.55 19.90 -15.87
CA LYS A 118 -13.13 20.54 -17.07
C LYS A 118 -12.28 20.37 -18.32
N ASP A 119 -10.95 20.22 -18.13
CA ASP A 119 -9.98 20.27 -19.22
C ASP A 119 -9.29 18.93 -19.45
N ASP A 120 -9.26 18.04 -18.45
CA ASP A 120 -8.50 16.81 -18.55
C ASP A 120 -9.01 15.70 -17.60
N THR A 121 -8.60 14.46 -17.89
CA THR A 121 -8.88 13.29 -17.06
C THR A 121 -7.58 12.59 -16.67
N PHE A 122 -7.38 12.37 -15.39
CA PHE A 122 -6.17 11.75 -14.83
C PHE A 122 -6.51 10.42 -14.17
N LYS A 123 -5.66 9.42 -14.40
CA LYS A 123 -5.72 8.14 -13.67
C LYS A 123 -4.52 8.02 -12.72
N HIS A 124 -4.82 7.63 -11.49
CA HIS A 124 -3.83 7.35 -10.46
C HIS A 124 -4.11 6.01 -9.80
N PHE A 125 -3.06 5.45 -9.22
CA PHE A 125 -3.16 4.24 -8.40
C PHE A 125 -2.58 4.51 -7.03
N THR A 126 -3.16 3.91 -6.02
CA THR A 126 -2.64 3.96 -4.66
C THR A 126 -2.68 2.58 -3.99
N LEU A 127 -1.69 2.31 -3.18
CA LEU A 127 -1.69 1.16 -2.29
C LEU A 127 -2.35 1.51 -0.94
N ASN A 128 -2.15 2.74 -0.46
CA ASN A 128 -2.67 3.19 0.83
C ASN A 128 -3.99 3.96 0.69
N GLU A 129 -3.92 5.23 0.39
CA GLU A 129 -5.07 6.14 0.38
C GLU A 129 -4.91 7.27 -0.63
N ILE A 130 -6.03 7.93 -0.90
CA ILE A 130 -6.08 9.28 -1.45
C ILE A 130 -6.66 10.22 -0.42
N VAL A 131 -6.23 11.47 -0.47
CA VAL A 131 -6.76 12.54 0.38
C VAL A 131 -7.25 13.68 -0.49
N LEU A 132 -8.52 14.00 -0.34
CA LEU A 132 -9.16 15.15 -0.97
C LEU A 132 -9.20 16.29 0.04
N ARG A 133 -8.59 17.41 -0.28
CA ARG A 133 -8.56 18.60 0.57
C ARG A 133 -8.76 19.85 -0.28
N GLU A 134 -9.30 20.89 0.35
CA GLU A 134 -9.25 22.22 -0.23
C GLU A 134 -7.81 22.75 -0.16
N GLN A 135 -7.38 23.42 -1.20
CA GLN A 135 -6.03 23.96 -1.30
C GLN A 135 -5.86 25.24 -0.51
N GLU A 136 -6.92 26.03 -0.43
CA GLU A 136 -6.97 27.27 0.35
C GLU A 136 -7.50 27.01 1.77
N LEU A 137 -7.42 28.01 2.64
CA LEU A 137 -7.95 27.93 4.02
C LEU A 137 -9.48 27.95 4.07
N ASN A 138 -10.13 27.34 3.11
CA ASN A 138 -11.56 27.22 3.00
C ASN A 138 -12.01 25.82 3.39
N THR A 139 -13.28 25.71 3.77
CA THR A 139 -13.88 24.42 4.05
C THR A 139 -14.12 23.65 2.75
N ALA A 140 -13.66 22.43 2.69
CA ALA A 140 -13.92 21.53 1.58
C ALA A 140 -15.39 21.12 1.54
N LYS A 141 -15.98 21.10 0.34
CA LYS A 141 -17.36 20.66 0.11
C LYS A 141 -17.35 19.58 -0.96
N PHE A 142 -17.79 18.40 -0.60
CA PHE A 142 -17.87 17.26 -1.52
C PHE A 142 -19.27 16.70 -1.58
N ARG A 143 -19.68 16.35 -2.76
CA ARG A 143 -20.84 15.49 -2.97
C ARG A 143 -20.35 14.06 -3.08
N VAL A 144 -20.65 13.25 -2.07
CA VAL A 144 -20.15 11.87 -1.95
C VAL A 144 -21.22 10.92 -2.43
N LEU A 145 -20.89 10.11 -3.43
CA LEU A 145 -21.77 9.07 -3.96
C LEU A 145 -21.11 7.70 -3.79
N ILE A 146 -21.91 6.67 -3.58
CA ILE A 146 -21.51 5.27 -3.60
C ILE A 146 -22.42 4.55 -4.58
N ASN A 147 -21.86 3.91 -5.61
CA ASN A 147 -22.62 3.26 -6.68
C ASN A 147 -23.69 4.19 -7.31
N ASP A 148 -23.30 5.44 -7.58
CA ASP A 148 -24.17 6.51 -8.12
C ASP A 148 -25.28 7.01 -7.18
N GLU A 149 -25.40 6.45 -5.99
CA GLU A 149 -26.34 6.92 -4.98
C GLU A 149 -25.71 7.94 -4.04
N LEU A 150 -26.40 9.05 -3.82
CA LEU A 150 -25.91 10.11 -2.93
C LEU A 150 -25.85 9.62 -1.48
N LEU A 151 -24.64 9.50 -0.94
CA LEU A 151 -24.43 9.24 0.48
C LEU A 151 -24.64 10.52 1.29
N GLU A 152 -23.91 11.58 0.95
CA GLU A 152 -23.99 12.86 1.66
C GLU A 152 -23.40 14.04 0.87
N ASN A 153 -23.75 15.25 1.31
CA ASN A 153 -23.04 16.48 0.98
C ASN A 153 -22.08 16.78 2.12
N TYR A 154 -20.86 16.32 1.97
CA TYR A 154 -19.81 16.44 2.99
C TYR A 154 -19.29 17.87 3.07
N VAL A 155 -19.04 18.34 4.30
CA VAL A 155 -18.39 19.62 4.59
C VAL A 155 -17.37 19.39 5.70
N GLY A 156 -16.11 19.80 5.50
CA GLY A 156 -15.03 19.64 6.47
C GLY A 156 -13.69 20.08 5.89
N ASP A 157 -12.58 19.69 6.50
CA ASP A 157 -11.24 20.01 6.01
C ASP A 157 -10.78 19.09 4.87
N GLY A 158 -11.40 17.92 4.75
CA GLY A 158 -11.09 16.96 3.71
C GLY A 158 -11.74 15.60 3.92
N LEU A 159 -11.56 14.74 2.95
CA LEU A 159 -12.03 13.35 2.97
C LEU A 159 -10.89 12.45 2.52
N LEU A 160 -10.63 11.39 3.29
CA LEU A 160 -9.64 10.38 2.99
C LEU A 160 -10.36 9.11 2.52
N VAL A 161 -9.90 8.51 1.43
CA VAL A 161 -10.38 7.20 0.98
C VAL A 161 -9.21 6.22 0.99
N SER A 162 -9.30 5.24 1.89
CA SER A 162 -8.26 4.25 2.13
C SER A 162 -8.60 2.90 1.55
N THR A 163 -7.61 2.20 1.00
CA THR A 163 -7.69 0.76 0.76
C THR A 163 -7.60 -0.01 2.08
N SER A 164 -7.86 -1.31 2.06
CA SER A 164 -7.65 -2.15 3.25
C SER A 164 -6.19 -2.15 3.69
N PHE A 165 -5.25 -2.20 2.75
CA PHE A 165 -3.81 -2.14 3.04
C PHE A 165 -3.42 -0.81 3.70
N GLY A 166 -3.98 0.30 3.24
CA GLY A 166 -3.74 1.64 3.78
C GLY A 166 -4.43 1.94 5.10
N SER A 167 -5.27 1.04 5.62
CA SER A 167 -6.05 1.28 6.84
C SER A 167 -5.19 1.60 8.06
N THR A 168 -3.98 1.06 8.12
CA THR A 168 -2.99 1.29 9.19
C THR A 168 -2.07 2.50 8.96
N ALA A 169 -2.20 3.17 7.81
CA ALA A 169 -1.40 4.35 7.45
C ALA A 169 -2.10 5.66 7.89
N TYR A 170 -2.19 6.63 7.02
CA TYR A 170 -2.74 7.96 7.35
C TYR A 170 -4.22 7.90 7.80
N ASN A 171 -4.97 6.92 7.29
CA ASN A 171 -6.33 6.61 7.73
C ASN A 171 -6.44 6.45 9.25
N LEU A 172 -5.49 5.76 9.88
CA LEU A 172 -5.50 5.51 11.33
C LEU A 172 -5.34 6.81 12.13
N ASN A 173 -4.59 7.78 11.63
CA ASN A 173 -4.39 9.07 12.29
C ASN A 173 -5.67 9.91 12.36
N PHE A 174 -6.63 9.66 11.48
CA PHE A 174 -7.95 10.32 11.50
C PHE A 174 -9.05 9.46 12.12
N GLY A 175 -8.69 8.46 12.89
CA GLY A 175 -9.67 7.62 13.60
C GLY A 175 -10.34 6.57 12.71
N GLY A 176 -9.78 6.27 11.55
CA GLY A 176 -10.21 5.15 10.73
C GLY A 176 -9.91 3.81 11.39
N SER A 177 -10.66 2.78 11.01
CA SER A 177 -10.51 1.43 11.55
C SER A 177 -9.39 0.67 10.84
N ILE A 178 -8.70 -0.22 11.56
CA ILE A 178 -7.78 -1.18 10.97
C ILE A 178 -8.60 -2.25 10.25
N VAL A 179 -8.27 -2.48 9.00
CA VAL A 179 -8.89 -3.51 8.15
C VAL A 179 -7.81 -4.49 7.72
N TYR A 180 -8.13 -5.78 7.77
CA TYR A 180 -7.19 -6.80 7.33
C TYR A 180 -6.91 -6.65 5.83
N ASN A 181 -5.64 -6.63 5.46
CA ASN A 181 -5.15 -6.17 4.14
C ASN A 181 -5.63 -7.00 2.94
N THR A 182 -6.09 -8.24 3.15
CA THR A 182 -6.67 -9.08 2.09
C THR A 182 -8.17 -8.86 1.85
N PHE A 183 -8.82 -8.03 2.65
CA PHE A 183 -10.21 -7.67 2.40
C PHE A 183 -10.30 -6.65 1.27
N HIS A 184 -11.27 -6.83 0.40
CA HIS A 184 -11.54 -5.91 -0.70
C HIS A 184 -12.54 -4.85 -0.23
N THR A 185 -12.02 -3.80 0.40
CA THR A 185 -12.83 -2.69 0.93
C THR A 185 -12.19 -1.35 0.64
N LEU A 186 -13.02 -0.33 0.58
CA LEU A 186 -12.64 1.07 0.68
C LEU A 186 -13.18 1.64 1.98
N GLN A 187 -12.43 2.53 2.60
CA GLN A 187 -12.83 3.21 3.81
C GLN A 187 -12.80 4.72 3.61
N LEU A 188 -13.95 5.36 3.76
CA LEU A 188 -14.08 6.81 3.76
C LEU A 188 -13.86 7.30 5.17
N THR A 189 -12.86 8.15 5.38
CA THR A 189 -12.54 8.71 6.69
C THR A 189 -12.57 10.24 6.62
N PRO A 190 -13.49 10.87 7.35
CA PRO A 190 -13.64 12.33 7.35
C PRO A 190 -12.48 12.98 8.06
N ILE A 191 -12.05 14.14 7.56
CA ILE A 191 -11.03 15.00 8.17
C ILE A 191 -11.72 16.26 8.68
N ALA A 192 -11.79 16.43 10.00
CA ALA A 192 -12.45 17.55 10.69
C ALA A 192 -13.83 17.88 10.09
N PRO A 193 -14.77 16.93 10.09
CA PRO A 193 -16.10 17.14 9.52
C PRO A 193 -16.85 18.22 10.29
N LEU A 194 -17.52 19.12 9.57
CA LEU A 194 -18.44 20.08 10.18
C LEU A 194 -19.80 19.43 10.40
N ASN A 195 -20.26 19.51 11.64
CA ASN A 195 -21.60 19.09 12.01
C ASN A 195 -22.38 20.28 12.57
N SER A 196 -23.42 20.68 11.89
CA SER A 196 -24.30 21.79 12.28
C SER A 196 -25.76 21.41 12.04
N LYS A 197 -26.68 22.28 12.41
CA LYS A 197 -28.12 22.08 12.08
C LYS A 197 -28.38 21.94 10.57
N SER A 198 -27.49 22.53 9.74
CA SER A 198 -27.60 22.53 8.28
C SER A 198 -26.77 21.44 7.59
N TYR A 199 -25.79 20.86 8.29
CA TYR A 199 -24.89 19.86 7.72
C TYR A 199 -24.79 18.66 8.65
N ARG A 200 -25.13 17.48 8.14
CA ARG A 200 -24.88 16.19 8.78
C ARG A 200 -23.83 15.45 7.96
N SER A 201 -22.58 15.75 8.24
CA SER A 201 -21.48 15.02 7.62
C SER A 201 -21.20 13.72 8.37
N LEU A 202 -20.63 12.77 7.65
CA LEU A 202 -20.10 11.54 8.24
C LEU A 202 -19.11 11.93 9.37
N LEU A 203 -19.41 11.54 10.60
CA LEU A 203 -18.58 11.87 11.76
C LEU A 203 -17.49 10.84 12.00
N ASN A 204 -17.73 9.60 11.57
CA ASN A 204 -16.82 8.48 11.71
C ASN A 204 -16.52 7.87 10.34
N SER A 205 -15.51 7.02 10.29
CA SER A 205 -15.20 6.29 9.06
C SER A 205 -16.33 5.34 8.63
N LEU A 206 -16.51 5.21 7.33
CA LEU A 206 -17.43 4.26 6.71
C LEU A 206 -16.64 3.28 5.85
N ILE A 207 -16.80 2.00 6.08
CA ILE A 207 -16.19 0.93 5.29
C ILE A 207 -17.25 0.41 4.31
N VAL A 208 -16.88 0.34 3.04
CA VAL A 208 -17.72 -0.18 1.97
C VAL A 208 -16.99 -1.27 1.19
N PRO A 209 -17.68 -2.22 0.56
CA PRO A 209 -17.07 -3.14 -0.40
C PRO A 209 -16.45 -2.37 -1.57
N SER A 210 -15.35 -2.86 -2.11
CA SER A 210 -14.70 -2.30 -3.31
C SER A 210 -15.02 -3.13 -4.54
#